data_2b56c39810a94031eecded5afd56516a
#
_entry.id   2b56c39810a94031eecded5afd56516a
#
_cell.length_a   1.000
_cell.length_b   1.000
_cell.length_c   1.000
_cell.angle_alpha   90.00
_cell.angle_beta   90.00
_cell.angle_gamma   90.00
#
_symmetry.space_group_name_H-M   'P 1'
#
loop_
_entity.id
_entity.type
_entity.pdbx_description
1 polymer ?
#
loop_
_entity_poly.entity_id
_entity_poly.type
_entity_poly.pdbx_seq_one_letter_code
_entity_poly.pdbx_strand_id
1 'polypeptide(L)'
;MIKDAISLAQWALVEELRAGQWKTLDFPKIAREDFGLNGIEFVNTLFEVPTNTYLNTLKNNAADHGVEMVLIMIDDEGDGCASTKKEREQFAVNHRKWIDIAHYLGCHAIRTNCRGTTDVSKTDGLQWAADSYNLLLEYATEANVKVLIENHGGVSNDPDWMVSLMQQVNDPLFGTYPDWREPSADFDNYVYLQKTLSYAKGMSYRNQPTEELTAKMISLCKESGYHGWYGIESSGREAILEGKRLLNRYLFER
;
A
#
# COMPACT_ATOMS: atom_id res chain seq x y z
N MET A 1 -13.69 14.15 -5.99
CA MET A 1 -14.03 12.72 -5.88
C MET A 1 -12.93 11.96 -6.62
N ILE A 2 -12.15 11.19 -5.91
CA ILE A 2 -11.21 10.23 -6.53
C ILE A 2 -12.11 9.21 -7.20
N LYS A 3 -12.02 9.10 -8.53
CA LYS A 3 -12.66 7.98 -9.23
C LYS A 3 -11.80 6.75 -8.95
N ASP A 4 -12.41 5.57 -8.93
CA ASP A 4 -11.68 4.32 -8.96
C ASP A 4 -10.55 4.41 -9.99
N ALA A 5 -9.33 4.13 -9.57
CA ALA A 5 -8.14 4.31 -10.41
C ALA A 5 -7.21 3.10 -10.26
N ILE A 6 -6.46 2.82 -11.30
CA ILE A 6 -5.55 1.68 -11.34
C ILE A 6 -4.11 2.19 -11.34
N SER A 7 -3.32 1.74 -10.39
CA SER A 7 -1.89 1.99 -10.30
C SER A 7 -1.08 0.72 -10.53
N LEU A 8 0.20 0.89 -10.81
CA LEU A 8 1.18 -0.19 -10.89
C LEU A 8 2.05 -0.14 -9.64
N ALA A 9 2.09 -1.22 -8.89
CA ALA A 9 3.00 -1.37 -7.76
C ALA A 9 4.39 -1.80 -8.24
N GLN A 10 5.43 -1.19 -7.72
CA GLN A 10 6.81 -1.46 -8.13
C GLN A 10 7.24 -2.90 -7.84
N TRP A 11 6.66 -3.55 -6.82
CA TRP A 11 6.87 -4.97 -6.53
C TRP A 11 6.48 -5.88 -7.68
N ALA A 12 5.50 -5.52 -8.51
CA ALA A 12 5.06 -6.34 -9.66
C ALA A 12 6.17 -6.56 -10.70
N LEU A 13 7.17 -5.68 -10.78
CA LEU A 13 8.30 -5.74 -11.71
C LEU A 13 9.67 -5.80 -11.00
N VAL A 14 9.70 -6.18 -9.74
CA VAL A 14 10.91 -6.15 -8.90
C VAL A 14 12.05 -7.01 -9.47
N GLU A 15 11.75 -8.14 -10.11
CA GLU A 15 12.76 -9.02 -10.71
C GLU A 15 13.49 -8.34 -11.88
N GLU A 16 12.78 -7.59 -12.71
CA GLU A 16 13.37 -6.81 -13.80
C GLU A 16 14.28 -5.69 -13.25
N LEU A 17 13.83 -5.00 -12.22
CA LEU A 17 14.59 -3.94 -11.56
C LEU A 17 15.86 -4.51 -10.93
N ARG A 18 15.77 -5.62 -10.18
CA ARG A 18 16.90 -6.30 -9.55
C ARG A 18 17.89 -6.84 -10.58
N ALA A 19 17.40 -7.24 -11.74
CA ALA A 19 18.23 -7.64 -12.88
C ALA A 19 18.89 -6.44 -13.61
N GLY A 20 18.63 -5.19 -13.16
CA GLY A 20 19.20 -3.97 -13.75
C GLY A 20 18.66 -3.61 -15.12
N GLN A 21 17.48 -4.12 -15.49
CA GLN A 21 16.87 -3.84 -16.80
C GLN A 21 16.34 -2.39 -16.86
N TRP A 22 15.99 -1.81 -15.72
CA TRP A 22 15.51 -0.44 -15.55
C TRP A 22 15.78 0.05 -14.12
N LYS A 23 15.59 1.34 -13.87
CA LYS A 23 15.77 2.02 -12.58
C LYS A 23 14.47 2.63 -12.12
N THR A 24 14.36 2.94 -10.83
CA THR A 24 13.15 3.59 -10.28
C THR A 24 12.81 4.90 -11.03
N LEU A 25 13.80 5.61 -11.55
CA LEU A 25 13.56 6.80 -12.39
C LEU A 25 12.84 6.49 -13.71
N ASP A 26 12.93 5.27 -14.22
CA ASP A 26 12.27 4.84 -15.47
C ASP A 26 10.83 4.35 -15.22
N PHE A 27 10.47 4.12 -13.96
CA PHE A 27 9.19 3.49 -13.61
C PHE A 27 7.95 4.25 -14.10
N PRO A 28 7.88 5.61 -14.06
CA PRO A 28 6.77 6.35 -14.65
C PRO A 28 6.59 6.06 -16.15
N LYS A 29 7.70 6.02 -16.90
CA LYS A 29 7.69 5.70 -18.33
C LYS A 29 7.16 4.29 -18.58
N ILE A 30 7.68 3.30 -17.86
CA ILE A 30 7.27 1.89 -17.96
C ILE A 30 5.78 1.74 -17.68
N ALA A 31 5.28 2.32 -16.60
CA ALA A 31 3.86 2.27 -16.26
C ALA A 31 2.98 2.83 -17.39
N ARG A 32 3.41 3.95 -17.99
CA ARG A 32 2.65 4.62 -19.04
C ARG A 32 2.76 3.95 -20.40
N GLU A 33 3.98 3.67 -20.85
CA GLU A 33 4.21 3.20 -22.24
C GLU A 33 3.95 1.71 -22.37
N ASP A 34 4.34 0.88 -21.40
CA ASP A 34 4.20 -0.57 -21.51
C ASP A 34 2.81 -1.07 -21.05
N PHE A 35 2.23 -0.40 -20.06
CA PHE A 35 0.97 -0.85 -19.45
C PHE A 35 -0.20 0.13 -19.66
N GLY A 36 0.06 1.36 -20.10
CA GLY A 36 -0.98 2.38 -20.26
C GLY A 36 -1.65 2.72 -18.91
N LEU A 37 -0.91 2.66 -17.82
CA LEU A 37 -1.34 3.05 -16.49
C LEU A 37 -0.86 4.47 -16.18
N ASN A 38 -1.61 5.20 -15.36
CA ASN A 38 -1.33 6.58 -15.00
C ASN A 38 -1.16 6.78 -13.49
N GLY A 39 -1.04 5.71 -12.72
CA GLY A 39 -0.70 5.71 -11.30
C GLY A 39 0.42 4.74 -11.01
N ILE A 40 1.31 5.09 -10.09
CA ILE A 40 2.41 4.23 -9.65
C ILE A 40 2.57 4.26 -8.12
N GLU A 41 2.99 3.12 -7.58
CA GLU A 41 3.25 2.93 -6.16
C GLU A 41 4.68 2.44 -5.97
N PHE A 42 5.44 3.18 -5.19
CA PHE A 42 6.86 2.90 -4.98
C PHE A 42 7.11 1.95 -3.81
N VAL A 43 8.33 1.42 -3.77
CA VAL A 43 8.88 0.70 -2.61
C VAL A 43 10.15 1.44 -2.15
N ASN A 44 10.23 1.76 -0.86
CA ASN A 44 11.32 2.55 -0.31
C ASN A 44 12.70 1.93 -0.54
N THR A 45 12.82 0.62 -0.42
CA THR A 45 14.08 -0.12 -0.59
C THR A 45 14.56 -0.19 -2.04
N LEU A 46 13.75 0.24 -3.00
CA LEU A 46 14.07 0.25 -4.43
C LEU A 46 14.47 1.64 -4.96
N PHE A 47 14.46 2.67 -4.10
CA PHE A 47 15.07 3.96 -4.44
C PHE A 47 16.59 3.83 -4.40
N GLU A 48 17.28 4.21 -5.48
CA GLU A 48 18.74 4.10 -5.55
C GLU A 48 19.42 5.09 -4.59
N VAL A 49 19.16 6.38 -4.73
CA VAL A 49 19.68 7.44 -3.84
C VAL A 49 18.70 8.62 -3.80
N PRO A 50 17.78 8.70 -2.86
CA PRO A 50 16.70 9.68 -2.84
C PRO A 50 17.18 11.08 -2.39
N THR A 51 18.14 11.64 -3.13
CA THR A 51 18.56 13.05 -2.98
C THR A 51 17.51 13.99 -3.60
N ASN A 52 17.56 15.28 -3.26
CA ASN A 52 16.68 16.28 -3.87
C ASN A 52 16.75 16.28 -5.40
N THR A 53 17.95 16.14 -5.98
CA THR A 53 18.12 16.05 -7.43
C THR A 53 17.42 14.82 -8.01
N TYR A 54 17.60 13.67 -7.37
CA TYR A 54 16.94 12.43 -7.77
C TYR A 54 15.42 12.54 -7.69
N LEU A 55 14.89 13.04 -6.58
CA LEU A 55 13.44 13.21 -6.40
C LEU A 55 12.84 14.21 -7.38
N ASN A 56 13.57 15.30 -7.70
CA ASN A 56 13.16 16.23 -8.75
C ASN A 56 13.12 15.57 -10.13
N THR A 57 14.14 14.75 -10.46
CA THR A 57 14.15 14.00 -11.72
C THR A 57 12.95 13.05 -11.79
N LEU A 58 12.65 12.33 -10.71
CA LEU A 58 11.52 11.43 -10.64
C LEU A 58 10.19 12.17 -10.84
N LYS A 59 10.01 13.33 -10.19
CA LYS A 59 8.82 14.19 -10.40
C LYS A 59 8.66 14.64 -11.84
N ASN A 60 9.74 15.05 -12.48
CA ASN A 60 9.70 15.48 -13.87
C ASN A 60 9.34 14.30 -14.78
N ASN A 61 9.97 13.14 -14.60
CA ASN A 61 9.66 11.95 -15.37
C ASN A 61 8.20 11.53 -15.22
N ALA A 62 7.64 11.60 -14.00
CA ALA A 62 6.23 11.32 -13.76
C ALA A 62 5.32 12.33 -14.48
N ALA A 63 5.63 13.62 -14.40
CA ALA A 63 4.90 14.69 -15.08
C ALA A 63 4.95 14.56 -16.62
N ASP A 64 6.14 14.29 -17.18
CA ASP A 64 6.36 14.14 -18.61
C ASP A 64 5.54 12.98 -19.22
N HIS A 65 5.31 11.92 -18.43
CA HIS A 65 4.52 10.76 -18.84
C HIS A 65 3.05 10.83 -18.38
N GLY A 66 2.64 11.89 -17.66
CA GLY A 66 1.28 12.03 -17.13
C GLY A 66 0.93 10.94 -16.13
N VAL A 67 1.87 10.58 -15.25
CA VAL A 67 1.73 9.53 -14.24
C VAL A 67 1.66 10.15 -12.84
N GLU A 68 0.68 9.74 -12.06
CA GLU A 68 0.51 10.13 -10.66
C GLU A 68 1.31 9.19 -9.74
N MET A 69 2.06 9.77 -8.82
CA MET A 69 2.77 9.03 -7.78
C MET A 69 1.84 8.86 -6.59
N VAL A 70 1.37 7.63 -6.35
CA VAL A 70 0.23 7.34 -5.48
C VAL A 70 0.65 7.20 -4.02
N LEU A 71 1.58 6.29 -3.75
CA LEU A 71 2.08 6.02 -2.40
C LEU A 71 3.50 5.42 -2.42
N ILE A 72 4.10 5.34 -1.23
CA ILE A 72 5.36 4.63 -1.01
C ILE A 72 5.12 3.49 -0.02
N MET A 73 5.38 2.26 -0.41
CA MET A 73 5.42 1.09 0.47
C MET A 73 6.73 1.12 1.25
N ILE A 74 6.64 1.04 2.58
CA ILE A 74 7.81 1.14 3.46
C ILE A 74 8.12 -0.24 4.03
N ASP A 75 9.27 -0.79 3.65
CA ASP A 75 9.81 -2.04 4.16
C ASP A 75 11.11 -1.79 4.92
N ASP A 76 11.49 -2.70 5.81
CA ASP A 76 12.75 -2.73 6.58
C ASP A 76 12.99 -1.52 7.51
N GLU A 77 11.96 -0.74 7.84
CA GLU A 77 12.05 0.43 8.75
C GLU A 77 11.50 0.14 10.17
N GLY A 78 11.31 -1.13 10.51
CA GLY A 78 10.79 -1.59 11.80
C GLY A 78 9.34 -2.06 11.71
N ASP A 79 8.79 -2.48 12.85
CA ASP A 79 7.45 -3.05 12.97
C ASP A 79 6.57 -2.15 13.85
N GLY A 80 5.37 -1.82 13.35
CA GLY A 80 4.41 -1.00 14.10
C GLY A 80 3.92 -1.66 15.39
N CYS A 81 4.02 -2.99 15.51
CA CYS A 81 3.65 -3.77 16.71
C CYS A 81 4.89 -4.23 17.51
N ALA A 82 5.95 -3.43 17.55
CA ALA A 82 7.16 -3.77 18.31
C ALA A 82 6.91 -3.81 19.82
N SER A 83 7.48 -4.83 20.50
CA SER A 83 7.22 -5.09 21.92
C SER A 83 7.82 -4.05 22.86
N THR A 84 8.97 -3.46 22.51
CA THR A 84 9.63 -2.48 23.36
C THR A 84 9.27 -1.05 22.97
N LYS A 85 9.14 -0.16 23.97
CA LYS A 85 8.89 1.28 23.74
C LYS A 85 9.96 1.89 22.82
N LYS A 86 11.23 1.52 23.00
CA LYS A 86 12.34 2.03 22.19
C LYS A 86 12.18 1.69 20.71
N GLU A 87 11.78 0.46 20.39
CA GLU A 87 11.56 0.05 19.00
C GLU A 87 10.36 0.77 18.39
N ARG A 88 9.28 0.99 19.16
CA ARG A 88 8.12 1.75 18.71
C ARG A 88 8.46 3.21 18.41
N GLU A 89 9.24 3.86 19.26
CA GLU A 89 9.75 5.21 19.01
C GLU A 89 10.65 5.23 17.78
N GLN A 90 11.53 4.22 17.64
CA GLN A 90 12.41 4.11 16.50
C GLN A 90 11.65 3.85 15.18
N PHE A 91 10.60 3.02 15.21
CA PHE A 91 9.69 2.83 14.08
C PHE A 91 9.14 4.18 13.60
N ALA A 92 8.58 5.00 14.50
CA ALA A 92 8.06 6.30 14.12
C ALA A 92 9.14 7.22 13.54
N VAL A 93 10.36 7.24 14.12
CA VAL A 93 11.48 8.04 13.62
C VAL A 93 11.93 7.58 12.23
N ASN A 94 12.04 6.28 12.00
CA ASN A 94 12.51 5.74 10.72
C ASN A 94 11.57 6.09 9.56
N HIS A 95 10.26 6.16 9.81
CA HIS A 95 9.26 6.46 8.79
C HIS A 95 9.16 7.95 8.42
N ARG A 96 9.63 8.88 9.27
CA ARG A 96 9.51 10.33 9.02
C ARG A 96 10.12 10.77 7.69
N LYS A 97 11.33 10.31 7.38
CA LYS A 97 11.99 10.60 6.09
C LYS A 97 11.15 10.19 4.89
N TRP A 98 10.39 9.09 5.01
CA TRP A 98 9.53 8.60 3.93
C TRP A 98 8.22 9.36 3.84
N ILE A 99 7.72 9.88 4.94
CA ILE A 99 6.60 10.84 4.95
C ILE A 99 7.02 12.12 4.22
N ASP A 100 8.22 12.66 4.50
CA ASP A 100 8.75 13.84 3.82
C ASP A 100 8.92 13.60 2.31
N ILE A 101 9.46 12.44 1.92
CA ILE A 101 9.62 12.06 0.52
C ILE A 101 8.24 11.89 -0.15
N ALA A 102 7.29 11.23 0.50
CA ALA A 102 5.93 11.05 0.00
C ALA A 102 5.24 12.40 -0.22
N HIS A 103 5.30 13.30 0.76
CA HIS A 103 4.79 14.66 0.64
C HIS A 103 5.44 15.40 -0.53
N TYR A 104 6.76 15.37 -0.62
CA TYR A 104 7.53 16.03 -1.69
C TYR A 104 7.17 15.52 -3.08
N LEU A 105 6.98 14.22 -3.24
CA LEU A 105 6.59 13.58 -4.50
C LEU A 105 5.09 13.79 -4.83
N GLY A 106 4.27 14.19 -3.86
CA GLY A 106 2.82 14.33 -4.01
C GLY A 106 2.05 13.03 -3.78
N CYS A 107 2.70 12.02 -3.20
CA CYS A 107 2.02 10.78 -2.79
C CYS A 107 1.01 11.08 -1.67
N HIS A 108 -0.16 10.44 -1.73
CA HIS A 108 -1.20 10.67 -0.72
C HIS A 108 -1.01 9.83 0.56
N ALA A 109 -0.14 8.82 0.52
CA ALA A 109 0.06 7.89 1.63
C ALA A 109 1.46 7.27 1.64
N ILE A 110 1.82 6.72 2.80
CA ILE A 110 2.80 5.65 2.95
C ILE A 110 2.08 4.38 3.41
N ARG A 111 2.56 3.20 3.02
CA ARG A 111 2.14 1.90 3.55
C ARG A 111 3.23 1.37 4.48
N THR A 112 2.83 0.86 5.64
CA THR A 112 3.70 0.34 6.69
C THR A 112 3.37 -1.10 7.04
N ASN A 113 4.29 -1.81 7.70
CA ASN A 113 4.10 -3.17 8.20
C ASN A 113 3.80 -3.18 9.71
N CYS A 114 2.92 -4.11 10.12
CA CYS A 114 2.53 -4.31 11.51
C CYS A 114 2.29 -5.79 11.77
N ARG A 115 3.36 -6.54 12.01
CA ARG A 115 3.32 -8.00 12.16
C ARG A 115 3.27 -8.46 13.61
N GLY A 116 4.02 -7.78 14.48
CA GLY A 116 4.28 -8.23 15.85
C GLY A 116 5.18 -9.46 15.89
N THR A 117 5.50 -9.90 17.10
CA THR A 117 6.22 -11.17 17.33
C THR A 117 5.23 -12.33 17.44
N THR A 118 5.71 -13.56 17.24
CA THR A 118 4.87 -14.77 17.33
C THR A 118 4.21 -14.98 18.70
N ASP A 119 4.79 -14.41 19.74
CA ASP A 119 4.35 -14.60 21.13
C ASP A 119 3.53 -13.40 21.66
N VAL A 120 3.26 -12.41 20.82
CA VAL A 120 2.49 -11.23 21.24
C VAL A 120 1.03 -11.59 21.49
N SER A 121 0.51 -11.22 22.67
CA SER A 121 -0.93 -11.30 22.90
C SER A 121 -1.65 -10.29 22.00
N LYS A 122 -2.84 -10.63 21.52
CA LYS A 122 -3.62 -9.70 20.68
C LYS A 122 -3.86 -8.36 21.38
N THR A 123 -4.06 -8.36 22.70
CA THR A 123 -4.32 -7.16 23.49
C THR A 123 -3.07 -6.29 23.64
N ASP A 124 -1.93 -6.87 23.99
CA ASP A 124 -0.68 -6.11 24.12
C ASP A 124 -0.24 -5.57 22.75
N GLY A 125 -0.34 -6.40 21.69
CA GLY A 125 -0.04 -5.98 20.34
C GLY A 125 -0.90 -4.83 19.86
N LEU A 126 -2.17 -4.81 20.23
CA LEU A 126 -3.09 -3.71 19.90
C LEU A 126 -2.63 -2.39 20.55
N GLN A 127 -2.27 -2.43 21.83
CA GLN A 127 -1.77 -1.25 22.53
C GLN A 127 -0.43 -0.78 21.97
N TRP A 128 0.49 -1.71 21.70
CA TRP A 128 1.81 -1.38 21.12
C TRP A 128 1.69 -0.76 19.75
N ALA A 129 0.83 -1.31 18.90
CA ALA A 129 0.57 -0.74 17.59
C ALA A 129 -0.05 0.65 17.69
N ALA A 130 -1.06 0.82 18.55
CA ALA A 130 -1.68 2.14 18.77
C ALA A 130 -0.65 3.18 19.22
N ASP A 131 0.25 2.83 20.15
CA ASP A 131 1.34 3.72 20.59
C ASP A 131 2.25 4.13 19.43
N SER A 132 2.68 3.17 18.60
CA SER A 132 3.55 3.41 17.43
C SER A 132 2.90 4.33 16.42
N TYR A 133 1.65 4.02 16.07
CA TYR A 133 0.94 4.76 15.02
C TYR A 133 0.51 6.15 15.48
N ASN A 134 0.16 6.35 16.74
CA ASN A 134 -0.09 7.69 17.27
C ASN A 134 1.17 8.58 17.18
N LEU A 135 2.35 8.06 17.54
CA LEU A 135 3.62 8.79 17.39
C LEU A 135 3.93 9.13 15.93
N LEU A 136 3.63 8.21 15.00
CA LEU A 136 3.87 8.43 13.57
C LEU A 136 2.88 9.43 12.98
N LEU A 137 1.61 9.36 13.38
CA LEU A 137 0.54 10.23 12.91
C LEU A 137 0.72 11.68 13.35
N GLU A 138 1.31 11.95 14.53
CA GLU A 138 1.70 13.32 14.92
C GLU A 138 2.55 13.98 13.82
N TYR A 139 3.51 13.25 13.25
CA TYR A 139 4.35 13.75 12.17
C TYR A 139 3.63 13.77 10.82
N ALA A 140 2.88 12.72 10.51
CA ALA A 140 2.17 12.58 9.24
C ALA A 140 1.08 13.65 9.04
N THR A 141 0.48 14.14 10.13
CA THR A 141 -0.53 15.21 10.11
C THR A 141 0.06 16.50 9.56
N GLU A 142 1.25 16.90 9.96
CA GLU A 142 1.93 18.10 9.47
C GLU A 142 2.21 18.03 7.96
N ALA A 143 2.50 16.83 7.46
CA ALA A 143 2.75 16.60 6.04
C ALA A 143 1.46 16.32 5.23
N ASN A 144 0.32 16.12 5.87
CA ASN A 144 -0.94 15.68 5.27
C ASN A 144 -0.77 14.40 4.43
N VAL A 145 0.01 13.42 4.95
CA VAL A 145 0.26 12.10 4.34
C VAL A 145 -0.44 11.03 5.16
N LYS A 146 -1.22 10.17 4.50
CA LYS A 146 -1.90 9.05 5.18
C LYS A 146 -0.89 7.97 5.56
N VAL A 147 -1.16 7.28 6.67
CA VAL A 147 -0.41 6.12 7.14
C VAL A 147 -1.31 4.90 7.04
N LEU A 148 -0.92 3.95 6.19
CA LEU A 148 -1.73 2.77 5.90
C LEU A 148 -1.04 1.50 6.41
N ILE A 149 -1.84 0.53 6.86
CA ILE A 149 -1.34 -0.79 7.27
C ILE A 149 -1.81 -1.85 6.28
N GLU A 150 -0.88 -2.68 5.83
CA GLU A 150 -1.14 -3.86 5.01
C GLU A 150 -1.31 -5.12 5.88
N ASN A 151 -2.14 -6.06 5.43
CA ASN A 151 -2.20 -7.42 5.96
C ASN A 151 -0.99 -8.25 5.48
N HIS A 152 0.18 -7.96 6.04
CA HIS A 152 1.47 -8.52 5.61
C HIS A 152 2.07 -9.54 6.60
N GLY A 153 1.22 -10.25 7.33
CA GLY A 153 1.62 -11.29 8.29
C GLY A 153 1.35 -10.92 9.75
N GLY A 154 1.46 -11.89 10.64
CA GLY A 154 1.27 -11.72 12.08
C GLY A 154 -0.12 -11.18 12.42
N VAL A 155 -0.18 -10.25 13.36
CA VAL A 155 -1.44 -9.66 13.85
C VAL A 155 -2.23 -8.92 12.77
N SER A 156 -1.55 -8.37 11.76
CA SER A 156 -2.21 -7.63 10.67
C SER A 156 -3.06 -8.53 9.74
N ASN A 157 -2.85 -9.85 9.78
CA ASN A 157 -3.68 -10.80 9.03
C ASN A 157 -5.03 -11.09 9.72
N ASP A 158 -5.21 -10.68 10.98
CA ASP A 158 -6.48 -10.81 11.67
C ASP A 158 -7.35 -9.57 11.41
N PRO A 159 -8.44 -9.69 10.64
CA PRO A 159 -9.27 -8.53 10.29
C PRO A 159 -9.99 -7.93 11.50
N ASP A 160 -10.32 -8.70 12.54
CA ASP A 160 -10.98 -8.18 13.74
C ASP A 160 -9.98 -7.38 14.59
N TRP A 161 -8.73 -7.83 14.66
CA TRP A 161 -7.65 -7.09 15.29
C TRP A 161 -7.38 -5.78 14.53
N MET A 162 -7.31 -5.83 13.21
CA MET A 162 -7.11 -4.65 12.37
C MET A 162 -8.22 -3.61 12.56
N VAL A 163 -9.48 -4.03 12.57
CA VAL A 163 -10.62 -3.14 12.85
C VAL A 163 -10.51 -2.53 14.25
N SER A 164 -10.13 -3.33 15.25
CA SER A 164 -9.93 -2.84 16.61
C SER A 164 -8.84 -1.76 16.68
N LEU A 165 -7.75 -1.94 15.93
CA LEU A 165 -6.68 -0.94 15.83
C LEU A 165 -7.15 0.36 15.16
N MET A 166 -7.89 0.26 14.05
CA MET A 166 -8.46 1.43 13.39
C MET A 166 -9.39 2.22 14.33
N GLN A 167 -10.21 1.53 15.11
CA GLN A 167 -11.12 2.14 16.08
C GLN A 167 -10.39 2.76 17.27
N GLN A 168 -9.33 2.14 17.75
CA GLN A 168 -8.55 2.64 18.91
C GLN A 168 -7.74 3.89 18.55
N VAL A 169 -7.10 3.92 17.38
CA VAL A 169 -6.32 5.08 16.90
C VAL A 169 -7.26 6.20 16.43
N ASN A 170 -8.31 5.86 15.71
CA ASN A 170 -9.39 6.75 15.24
C ASN A 170 -8.91 8.08 14.65
N ASP A 171 -7.95 8.02 13.74
CA ASP A 171 -7.38 9.19 13.06
C ASP A 171 -7.80 9.21 11.58
N PRO A 172 -8.20 10.36 11.00
CA PRO A 172 -8.64 10.46 9.60
C PRO A 172 -7.53 10.15 8.60
N LEU A 173 -6.25 10.29 8.95
CA LEU A 173 -5.10 9.93 8.12
C LEU A 173 -4.68 8.47 8.27
N PHE A 174 -5.24 7.74 9.24
CA PHE A 174 -4.94 6.33 9.45
C PHE A 174 -5.90 5.44 8.68
N GLY A 175 -5.41 4.33 8.13
CA GLY A 175 -6.25 3.42 7.38
C GLY A 175 -5.62 2.08 7.05
N THR A 176 -6.40 1.22 6.39
CA THR A 176 -5.91 -0.06 5.89
C THR A 176 -5.51 0.04 4.42
N TYR A 177 -4.59 -0.83 4.02
CA TYR A 177 -4.16 -1.11 2.66
C TYR A 177 -4.30 -2.61 2.41
N PRO A 178 -5.52 -3.11 2.15
CA PRO A 178 -5.75 -4.55 1.95
C PRO A 178 -4.95 -5.11 0.79
N ASP A 179 -4.10 -6.12 1.05
CA ASP A 179 -3.45 -6.91 0.02
C ASP A 179 -4.31 -8.12 -0.33
N TRP A 180 -4.65 -8.26 -1.60
CA TRP A 180 -5.42 -9.38 -2.16
C TRP A 180 -4.51 -10.58 -2.39
N ARG A 181 -3.97 -11.11 -1.32
CA ARG A 181 -3.04 -12.24 -1.34
C ARG A 181 -3.66 -13.47 -2.00
N GLU A 182 -2.81 -14.40 -2.39
CA GLU A 182 -3.30 -15.71 -2.78
C GLU A 182 -4.07 -16.35 -1.61
N PRO A 183 -5.30 -16.86 -1.86
CA PRO A 183 -6.07 -17.54 -0.84
C PRO A 183 -5.29 -18.73 -0.27
N SER A 184 -5.31 -18.88 1.04
CA SER A 184 -4.72 -20.02 1.74
C SER A 184 -5.70 -20.60 2.75
N ALA A 185 -5.40 -21.77 3.32
CA ALA A 185 -6.22 -22.39 4.34
C ALA A 185 -6.46 -21.47 5.55
N ASP A 186 -5.50 -20.58 5.83
CA ASP A 186 -5.50 -19.73 7.02
C ASP A 186 -5.87 -18.26 6.72
N PHE A 187 -6.14 -17.91 5.46
CA PHE A 187 -6.44 -16.53 5.08
C PHE A 187 -7.47 -16.43 3.95
N ASP A 188 -8.62 -15.85 4.28
CA ASP A 188 -9.70 -15.56 3.34
C ASP A 188 -9.74 -14.06 2.99
N ASN A 189 -9.31 -13.74 1.78
CA ASN A 189 -9.29 -12.37 1.25
C ASN A 189 -10.66 -11.70 1.29
N TYR A 190 -11.71 -12.43 0.96
CA TYR A 190 -13.06 -11.87 0.91
C TYR A 190 -13.56 -11.46 2.31
N VAL A 191 -13.34 -12.34 3.29
CA VAL A 191 -13.69 -12.04 4.69
C VAL A 191 -12.85 -10.89 5.23
N TYR A 192 -11.54 -10.88 4.93
CA TYR A 192 -10.66 -9.79 5.35
C TYR A 192 -11.12 -8.45 4.77
N LEU A 193 -11.35 -8.42 3.46
CA LEU A 193 -11.78 -7.24 2.74
C LEU A 193 -13.14 -6.74 3.28
N GLN A 194 -14.12 -7.65 3.46
CA GLN A 194 -15.44 -7.30 3.98
C GLN A 194 -15.38 -6.55 5.31
N LYS A 195 -14.47 -6.92 6.21
CA LYS A 195 -14.32 -6.28 7.51
C LYS A 195 -13.54 -4.97 7.48
N THR A 196 -12.53 -4.87 6.62
CA THR A 196 -11.56 -3.76 6.67
C THR A 196 -11.82 -2.65 5.67
N LEU A 197 -12.70 -2.85 4.68
CA LEU A 197 -12.96 -1.89 3.58
C LEU A 197 -13.39 -0.49 4.05
N SER A 198 -14.14 -0.38 5.14
CA SER A 198 -14.57 0.93 5.68
C SER A 198 -13.39 1.82 6.11
N TYR A 199 -12.22 1.24 6.32
CA TYR A 199 -10.98 1.91 6.68
C TYR A 199 -9.98 1.97 5.53
N ALA A 200 -10.26 1.34 4.39
CA ALA A 200 -9.33 1.26 3.27
C ALA A 200 -9.12 2.64 2.61
N LYS A 201 -7.87 3.00 2.39
CA LYS A 201 -7.46 4.26 1.72
C LYS A 201 -6.52 4.02 0.52
N GLY A 202 -6.35 2.79 0.15
CA GLY A 202 -5.63 2.20 -0.97
C GLY A 202 -5.74 0.69 -0.86
N MET A 203 -5.33 -0.05 -1.87
CA MET A 203 -5.23 -1.51 -1.79
C MET A 203 -4.24 -2.08 -2.79
N SER A 204 -3.62 -3.20 -2.44
CA SER A 204 -2.81 -4.01 -3.32
C SER A 204 -3.71 -5.05 -4.00
N TYR A 205 -3.86 -4.91 -5.30
CA TYR A 205 -4.60 -5.86 -6.11
C TYR A 205 -3.67 -6.96 -6.63
N ARG A 206 -4.05 -8.21 -6.39
CA ARG A 206 -3.43 -9.38 -7.02
C ARG A 206 -4.49 -10.18 -7.76
N ASN A 207 -4.11 -10.75 -8.91
CA ASN A 207 -4.98 -11.65 -9.66
C ASN A 207 -5.42 -12.80 -8.77
N GLN A 208 -6.71 -13.04 -8.71
CA GLN A 208 -7.28 -14.14 -7.93
C GLN A 208 -7.33 -15.42 -8.77
N PRO A 209 -7.43 -16.61 -8.15
CA PRO A 209 -7.47 -17.89 -8.85
C PRO A 209 -8.59 -18.01 -9.89
N THR A 210 -9.69 -17.28 -9.71
CA THR A 210 -10.79 -17.23 -10.67
C THR A 210 -11.27 -15.81 -10.92
N GLU A 211 -11.77 -15.57 -12.13
CA GLU A 211 -12.35 -14.28 -12.51
C GLU A 211 -13.61 -13.97 -11.69
N GLU A 212 -14.39 -14.99 -11.30
CA GLU A 212 -15.59 -14.83 -10.45
C GLU A 212 -15.23 -14.30 -9.06
N LEU A 213 -14.12 -14.78 -8.46
CA LEU A 213 -13.67 -14.28 -7.18
C LEU A 213 -13.22 -12.81 -7.29
N THR A 214 -12.48 -12.47 -8.34
CA THR A 214 -12.11 -11.08 -8.64
C THR A 214 -13.36 -10.19 -8.77
N ALA A 215 -14.34 -10.62 -9.55
CA ALA A 215 -15.59 -9.89 -9.74
C ALA A 215 -16.36 -9.68 -8.42
N LYS A 216 -16.42 -10.73 -7.60
CA LYS A 216 -17.08 -10.70 -6.29
C LYS A 216 -16.38 -9.70 -5.34
N MET A 217 -15.05 -9.69 -5.31
CA MET A 217 -14.28 -8.78 -4.46
C MET A 217 -14.41 -7.32 -4.93
N ILE A 218 -14.40 -7.07 -6.23
CA ILE A 218 -14.64 -5.72 -6.79
C ILE A 218 -16.07 -5.24 -6.49
N SER A 219 -17.07 -6.14 -6.60
CA SER A 219 -18.46 -5.82 -6.22
C SER A 219 -18.55 -5.37 -4.76
N LEU A 220 -17.89 -6.11 -3.87
CA LEU A 220 -17.82 -5.77 -2.44
C LEU A 220 -17.18 -4.37 -2.23
N CYS A 221 -16.10 -4.05 -2.94
CA CYS A 221 -15.49 -2.72 -2.88
C CYS A 221 -16.47 -1.63 -3.31
N LYS A 222 -17.18 -1.82 -4.42
CA LYS A 222 -18.19 -0.87 -4.90
C LYS A 222 -19.35 -0.70 -3.92
N GLU A 223 -19.87 -1.79 -3.39
CA GLU A 223 -20.99 -1.80 -2.43
C GLU A 223 -20.61 -1.12 -1.10
N SER A 224 -19.34 -1.22 -0.70
CA SER A 224 -18.82 -0.52 0.49
C SER A 224 -18.59 0.97 0.29
N GLY A 225 -18.70 1.46 -0.95
CA GLY A 225 -18.40 2.84 -1.30
C GLY A 225 -16.90 3.15 -1.37
N TYR A 226 -16.04 2.13 -1.52
CA TYR A 226 -14.61 2.38 -1.75
C TYR A 226 -14.41 3.03 -3.12
N HIS A 227 -13.73 4.17 -3.11
CA HIS A 227 -13.33 4.93 -4.30
C HIS A 227 -11.86 5.35 -4.14
N GLY A 228 -10.95 4.48 -4.53
CA GLY A 228 -9.51 4.69 -4.37
C GLY A 228 -8.70 3.99 -5.44
N TRP A 229 -7.41 3.89 -5.19
CA TRP A 229 -6.47 3.24 -6.07
C TRP A 229 -6.46 1.73 -5.84
N TYR A 230 -6.39 1.00 -6.96
CA TYR A 230 -6.13 -0.44 -7.00
C TYR A 230 -4.72 -0.62 -7.56
N GLY A 231 -3.73 -0.83 -6.68
CA GLY A 231 -2.34 -1.04 -7.06
C GLY A 231 -2.12 -2.46 -7.55
N ILE A 232 -1.84 -2.65 -8.84
CA ILE A 232 -1.55 -3.99 -9.37
C ILE A 232 -0.19 -4.44 -8.87
N GLU A 233 -0.18 -5.50 -8.06
CA GLU A 233 1.01 -6.13 -7.50
C GLU A 233 1.20 -7.59 -7.96
N SER A 234 0.39 -8.05 -8.89
CA SER A 234 0.59 -9.34 -9.57
C SER A 234 1.92 -9.35 -10.33
N SER A 235 2.77 -10.34 -10.05
CA SER A 235 4.16 -10.36 -10.53
C SER A 235 4.28 -10.69 -12.02
N GLY A 236 5.03 -9.88 -12.74
CA GLY A 236 5.35 -10.07 -14.15
C GLY A 236 4.38 -9.41 -15.12
N ARG A 237 4.89 -9.14 -16.32
CA ARG A 237 4.21 -8.31 -17.33
C ARG A 237 2.84 -8.85 -17.76
N GLU A 238 2.72 -10.15 -17.98
CA GLU A 238 1.46 -10.79 -18.37
C GLU A 238 0.41 -10.68 -17.25
N ALA A 239 0.82 -10.91 -16.00
CA ALA A 239 -0.08 -10.82 -14.85
C ALA A 239 -0.55 -9.37 -14.60
N ILE A 240 0.29 -8.38 -14.86
CA ILE A 240 -0.08 -6.96 -14.80
C ILE A 240 -1.14 -6.64 -15.87
N LEU A 241 -0.94 -7.07 -17.10
CA LEU A 241 -1.90 -6.83 -18.19
C LEU A 241 -3.24 -7.51 -17.93
N GLU A 242 -3.22 -8.72 -17.40
CA GLU A 242 -4.44 -9.43 -16.99
C GLU A 242 -5.15 -8.72 -15.83
N GLY A 243 -4.42 -8.30 -14.79
CA GLY A 243 -4.97 -7.53 -13.69
C GLY A 243 -5.62 -6.23 -14.17
N LYS A 244 -4.95 -5.49 -15.06
CA LYS A 244 -5.51 -4.30 -15.70
C LYS A 244 -6.80 -4.61 -16.46
N ARG A 245 -6.81 -5.71 -17.25
CA ARG A 245 -7.99 -6.14 -18.01
C ARG A 245 -9.19 -6.39 -17.07
N LEU A 246 -8.97 -7.15 -16.01
CA LEU A 246 -10.00 -7.49 -15.04
C LEU A 246 -10.51 -6.27 -14.28
N LEU A 247 -9.61 -5.42 -13.80
CA LEU A 247 -9.99 -4.19 -13.12
C LEU A 247 -10.78 -3.25 -14.04
N ASN A 248 -10.33 -3.05 -15.30
CA ASN A 248 -11.08 -2.23 -16.25
C ASN A 248 -12.49 -2.79 -16.49
N ARG A 249 -12.60 -4.09 -16.71
CA ARG A 249 -13.89 -4.77 -16.94
C ARG A 249 -14.86 -4.56 -15.78
N TYR A 250 -14.40 -4.80 -14.55
CA TYR A 250 -15.30 -4.82 -13.40
C TYR A 250 -15.46 -3.47 -12.69
N LEU A 251 -14.53 -2.53 -12.86
CA LEU A 251 -14.67 -1.18 -12.32
C LEU A 251 -15.44 -0.25 -13.26
N PHE A 252 -15.20 -0.32 -14.57
CA PHE A 252 -15.62 0.73 -15.51
C PHE A 252 -16.60 0.25 -16.60
N GLU A 253 -16.58 -1.01 -17.00
CA GLU A 253 -17.55 -1.54 -17.95
C GLU A 253 -18.90 -1.81 -17.25
N ARG A 254 -19.99 -1.46 -17.93
CA ARG A 254 -21.37 -1.63 -17.46
C ARG A 254 -21.99 -2.89 -18.03
#